data_6b840e63c3d77f942e065c13686da48d
#
_entry.id   6b840e63c3d77f942e065c13686da48d
#
_cell.length_a   1.000
_cell.length_b   1.000
_cell.length_c   1.000
_cell.angle_alpha   90.00
_cell.angle_beta   90.00
_cell.angle_gamma   90.00
#
_symmetry.space_group_name_H-M   'P 1'
#
loop_
_entity.id
_entity.type
_entity.pdbx_description
1 polymer ?
#
loop_
_entity_poly.entity_id
_entity_poly.type
_entity_poly.pdbx_seq_one_letter_code
_entity_poly.pdbx_strand_id
1 'polypeptide(L)'
;MIRTLLTAVLVTGLAVSLPAQTKSYTIGLIAKSQGNPVFQAARVGAMDAAKELGAKYNIKIKIDWRTPNEEDAQKQAEAIEQLVLAGADGIAVSCSDANKLTEAINSAVKNGVPVATFDSDAPSSKRFVTFGVDDVKCGEQVMDELGKIMDGKGVVAILAGNQNAPNLQRRVKGVRNAAKKFPGITIRDVYYHKETPQDAAAKVEQVMQANPEITGWAMIGGWPLFTDHALKWEPGTVKCVSVDALPAELAYLRSGHVQLLLAQQVYEWGYRSTEHLINKIHLKKDPASVIDVSPLIPVTKANVEAFAKNWEKWLPK
;
A
#
# COMPACT_ATOMS: atom_id res chain seq x y z
N MET A 1 2.76 85.88 35.00
CA MET A 1 3.28 84.97 33.97
C MET A 1 3.50 83.59 34.57
N ILE A 2 2.55 82.68 34.40
CA ILE A 2 2.65 81.31 34.94
C ILE A 2 2.99 80.41 33.74
N ARG A 3 4.15 79.76 33.74
CA ARG A 3 4.57 78.80 32.75
C ARG A 3 4.14 77.39 33.19
N THR A 4 3.19 76.80 32.48
CA THR A 4 2.75 75.43 32.66
C THR A 4 3.69 74.47 31.92
N LEU A 5 4.45 73.60 32.63
CA LEU A 5 5.20 72.51 32.03
C LEU A 5 4.25 71.34 31.76
N LEU A 6 4.12 70.98 30.46
CA LEU A 6 3.48 69.73 30.08
C LEU A 6 4.55 68.60 30.10
N THR A 7 4.36 67.63 31.01
CA THR A 7 5.18 66.43 31.08
C THR A 7 4.53 65.34 30.13
N ALA A 8 5.20 65.04 29.01
CA ALA A 8 4.76 63.93 28.14
C ALA A 8 5.20 62.59 28.75
N VAL A 9 4.25 61.78 29.13
CA VAL A 9 4.51 60.39 29.58
C VAL A 9 4.55 59.48 28.33
N LEU A 10 5.75 58.97 28.00
CA LEU A 10 5.96 58.00 26.95
C LEU A 10 5.56 56.60 27.47
N VAL A 11 4.42 56.08 27.04
CA VAL A 11 3.99 54.71 27.33
C VAL A 11 4.67 53.79 26.29
N THR A 12 5.77 53.14 26.68
CA THR A 12 6.38 52.06 25.88
C THR A 12 5.52 50.81 26.06
N GLY A 13 4.69 50.50 25.06
CA GLY A 13 3.95 49.27 25.01
C GLY A 13 4.89 48.07 24.74
N LEU A 14 5.12 47.22 25.72
CA LEU A 14 5.70 45.90 25.50
C LEU A 14 4.73 45.06 24.65
N ALA A 15 5.09 44.84 23.39
CA ALA A 15 4.39 43.85 22.57
C ALA A 15 4.75 42.44 23.11
N VAL A 16 3.87 41.87 23.91
CA VAL A 16 3.95 40.47 24.33
C VAL A 16 3.65 39.62 23.08
N SER A 17 4.70 39.06 22.46
CA SER A 17 4.53 38.07 21.40
C SER A 17 3.92 36.82 22.02
N LEU A 18 2.63 36.59 21.81
CA LEU A 18 2.01 35.29 22.09
C LEU A 18 2.72 34.23 21.27
N PRO A 19 3.15 33.10 21.87
CA PRO A 19 3.73 32.02 21.10
C PRO A 19 2.73 31.56 20.05
N ALA A 20 3.14 31.53 18.77
CA ALA A 20 2.29 31.07 17.68
C ALA A 20 1.82 29.65 18.00
N GLN A 21 0.52 29.47 18.08
CA GLN A 21 -0.08 28.15 18.37
C GLN A 21 0.39 27.16 17.30
N THR A 22 1.07 26.09 17.73
CA THR A 22 1.54 25.04 16.82
C THR A 22 0.36 24.43 16.07
N LYS A 23 0.34 24.52 14.75
CA LYS A 23 -0.72 23.92 13.93
C LYS A 23 -0.77 22.41 14.15
N SER A 24 -1.97 21.87 14.21
CA SER A 24 -2.19 20.41 14.37
C SER A 24 -3.04 19.89 13.22
N TYR A 25 -2.71 18.70 12.73
CA TYR A 25 -3.41 18.01 11.65
C TYR A 25 -3.71 16.58 12.05
N THR A 26 -4.91 16.11 11.68
CA THR A 26 -5.31 14.70 11.82
C THR A 26 -5.42 14.08 10.42
N ILE A 27 -4.62 13.05 10.16
CA ILE A 27 -4.65 12.28 8.92
C ILE A 27 -5.31 10.93 9.20
N GLY A 28 -6.46 10.68 8.56
CA GLY A 28 -7.10 9.38 8.56
C GLY A 28 -6.31 8.39 7.70
N LEU A 29 -6.09 7.18 8.21
CA LEU A 29 -5.44 6.11 7.46
C LEU A 29 -6.34 4.86 7.45
N ILE A 30 -6.77 4.45 6.26
CA ILE A 30 -7.69 3.33 6.05
C ILE A 30 -7.05 2.37 5.04
N ALA A 31 -6.65 1.18 5.50
CA ALA A 31 -6.22 0.10 4.64
C ALA A 31 -7.37 -0.89 4.39
N LYS A 32 -7.15 -1.97 3.62
CA LYS A 32 -8.18 -2.98 3.34
C LYS A 32 -8.51 -3.80 4.59
N SER A 33 -7.47 -4.25 5.34
CA SER A 33 -7.66 -5.03 6.57
C SER A 33 -6.51 -4.85 7.55
N GLN A 34 -6.80 -5.01 8.85
CA GLN A 34 -5.76 -4.96 9.89
C GLN A 34 -4.89 -6.23 9.92
N GLY A 35 -5.44 -7.37 9.52
CA GLY A 35 -4.76 -8.66 9.57
C GLY A 35 -3.68 -8.87 8.51
N ASN A 36 -3.65 -8.04 7.47
CA ASN A 36 -2.63 -8.15 6.42
C ASN A 36 -1.36 -7.38 6.80
N PRO A 37 -0.20 -8.04 6.93
CA PRO A 37 1.05 -7.43 7.39
C PRO A 37 1.57 -6.27 6.52
N VAL A 38 1.26 -6.24 5.22
CA VAL A 38 1.66 -5.13 4.35
C VAL A 38 1.09 -3.79 4.83
N PHE A 39 -0.14 -3.81 5.37
CA PHE A 39 -0.78 -2.60 5.87
C PHE A 39 -0.28 -2.19 7.25
N GLN A 40 0.27 -3.12 8.04
CA GLN A 40 0.96 -2.76 9.28
C GLN A 40 2.26 -1.99 8.97
N ALA A 41 3.01 -2.40 7.94
CA ALA A 41 4.18 -1.64 7.47
C ALA A 41 3.78 -0.25 6.94
N ALA A 42 2.68 -0.13 6.20
CA ALA A 42 2.14 1.16 5.77
C ALA A 42 1.79 2.06 6.97
N ARG A 43 1.17 1.49 8.01
CA ARG A 43 0.88 2.22 9.26
C ARG A 43 2.14 2.76 9.92
N VAL A 44 3.21 1.95 10.00
CA VAL A 44 4.51 2.41 10.54
C VAL A 44 5.05 3.56 9.70
N GLY A 45 5.04 3.44 8.37
CA GLY A 45 5.46 4.50 7.46
C GLY A 45 4.70 5.81 7.66
N ALA A 46 3.37 5.74 7.83
CA ALA A 46 2.55 6.93 8.10
C ALA A 46 2.90 7.60 9.44
N MET A 47 3.16 6.79 10.48
CA MET A 47 3.55 7.30 11.81
C MET A 47 4.95 7.95 11.76
N ASP A 48 5.89 7.37 11.05
CA ASP A 48 7.23 7.95 10.87
C ASP A 48 7.16 9.24 10.05
N ALA A 49 6.39 9.27 8.97
CA ALA A 49 6.13 10.50 8.22
C ALA A 49 5.52 11.60 9.10
N ALA A 50 4.55 11.26 9.94
CA ALA A 50 3.93 12.20 10.88
C ALA A 50 4.96 12.79 11.86
N LYS A 51 5.87 11.97 12.37
CA LYS A 51 6.95 12.39 13.26
C LYS A 51 7.98 13.28 12.54
N GLU A 52 8.48 12.83 11.39
CA GLU A 52 9.54 13.52 10.63
C GLU A 52 9.05 14.85 10.05
N LEU A 53 7.86 14.86 9.41
CA LEU A 53 7.26 16.08 8.86
C LEU A 53 6.79 17.02 9.95
N GLY A 54 6.31 16.48 11.08
CA GLY A 54 5.98 17.26 12.28
C GLY A 54 7.16 18.04 12.79
N ALA A 55 8.32 17.39 12.93
CA ALA A 55 9.56 18.04 13.33
C ALA A 55 10.06 19.05 12.28
N LYS A 56 10.03 18.67 11.00
CA LYS A 56 10.49 19.49 9.88
C LYS A 56 9.75 20.83 9.75
N TYR A 57 8.43 20.80 9.95
CA TYR A 57 7.57 21.96 9.73
C TYR A 57 7.07 22.61 11.03
N ASN A 58 7.53 22.14 12.18
CA ASN A 58 7.07 22.59 13.51
C ASN A 58 5.54 22.56 13.64
N ILE A 59 4.94 21.40 13.27
CA ILE A 59 3.50 21.11 13.35
C ILE A 59 3.27 19.79 14.09
N LYS A 60 2.05 19.57 14.57
CA LYS A 60 1.63 18.27 15.13
C LYS A 60 0.84 17.50 14.08
N ILE A 61 1.18 16.24 13.86
CA ILE A 61 0.45 15.35 12.94
C ILE A 61 0.02 14.11 13.72
N LYS A 62 -1.28 13.83 13.73
CA LYS A 62 -1.86 12.62 14.32
C LYS A 62 -2.31 11.70 13.19
N ILE A 63 -1.95 10.43 13.26
CA ILE A 63 -2.51 9.38 12.39
C ILE A 63 -3.70 8.75 13.11
N ASP A 64 -4.88 8.82 12.51
CA ASP A 64 -6.10 8.15 12.96
C ASP A 64 -6.33 6.90 12.10
N TRP A 65 -5.94 5.74 12.67
CA TRP A 65 -6.03 4.44 12.00
C TRP A 65 -7.42 3.84 12.16
N ARG A 66 -8.20 3.81 11.06
CA ARG A 66 -9.59 3.29 11.04
C ARG A 66 -9.78 2.18 10.02
N THR A 67 -8.82 1.29 9.94
CA THR A 67 -8.87 0.13 9.06
C THR A 67 -9.79 -0.95 9.63
N PRO A 68 -10.67 -1.58 8.83
CA PRO A 68 -11.47 -2.72 9.26
C PRO A 68 -10.59 -3.92 9.68
N ASN A 69 -11.10 -4.78 10.57
CA ASN A 69 -10.39 -6.00 10.95
C ASN A 69 -10.21 -6.95 9.75
N GLU A 70 -11.26 -7.08 8.95
CA GLU A 70 -11.30 -7.86 7.71
C GLU A 70 -11.62 -6.94 6.54
N GLU A 71 -11.33 -7.38 5.32
CA GLU A 71 -11.61 -6.63 4.10
C GLU A 71 -13.11 -6.42 3.91
N ASP A 72 -13.54 -5.17 4.01
CA ASP A 72 -14.95 -4.76 3.93
C ASP A 72 -15.05 -3.32 3.38
N ALA A 73 -15.46 -3.18 2.13
CA ALA A 73 -15.58 -1.90 1.47
C ALA A 73 -16.66 -0.99 2.07
N GLN A 74 -17.73 -1.57 2.66
CA GLN A 74 -18.76 -0.80 3.34
C GLN A 74 -18.22 -0.17 4.61
N LYS A 75 -17.50 -0.93 5.42
CA LYS A 75 -16.83 -0.40 6.63
C LYS A 75 -15.75 0.62 6.30
N GLN A 76 -15.06 0.49 5.16
CA GLN A 76 -14.14 1.52 4.69
C GLN A 76 -14.87 2.82 4.35
N ALA A 77 -16.02 2.76 3.66
CA ALA A 77 -16.83 3.94 3.36
C ALA A 77 -17.32 4.64 4.64
N GLU A 78 -17.85 3.86 5.60
CA GLU A 78 -18.25 4.37 6.93
C GLU A 78 -17.07 5.00 7.69
N ALA A 79 -15.88 4.42 7.61
CA ALA A 79 -14.68 4.98 8.24
C ALA A 79 -14.27 6.33 7.61
N ILE A 80 -14.41 6.50 6.29
CA ILE A 80 -14.21 7.78 5.60
C ILE A 80 -15.18 8.82 6.14
N GLU A 81 -16.48 8.50 6.21
CA GLU A 81 -17.51 9.40 6.73
C GLU A 81 -17.26 9.80 8.19
N GLN A 82 -16.91 8.83 9.03
CA GLN A 82 -16.58 9.07 10.45
C GLN A 82 -15.35 9.96 10.62
N LEU A 83 -14.32 9.81 9.76
CA LEU A 83 -13.13 10.68 9.76
C LEU A 83 -13.50 12.12 9.40
N VAL A 84 -14.33 12.31 8.37
CA VAL A 84 -14.83 13.65 8.00
C VAL A 84 -15.60 14.28 9.14
N LEU A 85 -16.52 13.54 9.77
CA LEU A 85 -17.29 14.01 10.92
C LEU A 85 -16.42 14.33 12.16
N ALA A 86 -15.33 13.58 12.33
CA ALA A 86 -14.36 13.81 13.41
C ALA A 86 -13.38 14.98 13.10
N GLY A 87 -13.50 15.64 11.96
CA GLY A 87 -12.68 16.78 11.57
C GLY A 87 -11.27 16.38 11.11
N ALA A 88 -11.11 15.25 10.44
CA ALA A 88 -9.84 14.90 9.80
C ALA A 88 -9.47 15.92 8.72
N ASP A 89 -8.20 16.31 8.67
CA ASP A 89 -7.67 17.28 7.70
C ASP A 89 -7.33 16.65 6.35
N GLY A 90 -7.16 15.32 6.32
CA GLY A 90 -6.90 14.55 5.12
C GLY A 90 -7.07 13.06 5.36
N ILE A 91 -7.31 12.29 4.31
CA ILE A 91 -7.53 10.84 4.39
C ILE A 91 -6.67 10.13 3.36
N ALA A 92 -5.96 9.08 3.79
CA ALA A 92 -5.30 8.11 2.91
C ALA A 92 -6.06 6.78 2.96
N VAL A 93 -6.41 6.21 1.81
CA VAL A 93 -7.19 4.97 1.73
C VAL A 93 -6.68 4.01 0.64
N SER A 94 -6.59 2.70 0.98
CA SER A 94 -6.42 1.61 0.01
C SER A 94 -7.79 0.95 -0.22
N CYS A 95 -8.28 0.98 -1.47
CA CYS A 95 -9.67 0.65 -1.76
C CYS A 95 -9.89 -0.86 -1.96
N SER A 96 -10.73 -1.50 -1.14
CA SER A 96 -11.18 -2.88 -1.36
C SER A 96 -12.09 -3.01 -2.59
N ASP A 97 -12.90 -1.98 -2.86
CA ASP A 97 -13.79 -1.88 -4.01
C ASP A 97 -13.87 -0.42 -4.46
N ALA A 98 -13.33 -0.13 -5.66
CA ALA A 98 -13.27 1.23 -6.17
C ALA A 98 -14.65 1.86 -6.39
N ASN A 99 -15.64 1.08 -6.83
CA ASN A 99 -16.98 1.59 -7.12
C ASN A 99 -17.70 2.02 -5.84
N LYS A 100 -17.65 1.17 -4.80
CA LYS A 100 -18.26 1.46 -3.50
C LYS A 100 -17.61 2.65 -2.80
N LEU A 101 -16.29 2.81 -2.94
CA LEU A 101 -15.58 3.89 -2.24
C LEU A 101 -15.58 5.21 -3.00
N THR A 102 -15.87 5.22 -4.30
CA THR A 102 -15.90 6.45 -5.11
C THR A 102 -16.82 7.52 -4.50
N GLU A 103 -18.02 7.15 -4.07
CA GLU A 103 -18.98 8.11 -3.49
C GLU A 103 -18.52 8.65 -2.14
N ALA A 104 -18.01 7.81 -1.25
CA ALA A 104 -17.50 8.23 0.05
C ALA A 104 -16.28 9.16 -0.10
N ILE A 105 -15.36 8.85 -1.01
CA ILE A 105 -14.22 9.72 -1.35
C ILE A 105 -14.70 11.06 -1.90
N ASN A 106 -15.66 11.05 -2.83
CA ASN A 106 -16.19 12.27 -3.42
C ASN A 106 -16.90 13.15 -2.38
N SER A 107 -17.61 12.53 -1.43
CA SER A 107 -18.24 13.22 -0.31
C SER A 107 -17.20 13.87 0.61
N ALA A 108 -16.13 13.15 0.98
CA ALA A 108 -15.04 13.70 1.79
C ALA A 108 -14.41 14.93 1.12
N VAL A 109 -14.08 14.83 -0.18
CA VAL A 109 -13.51 15.95 -0.95
C VAL A 109 -14.48 17.14 -1.04
N LYS A 110 -15.78 16.89 -1.22
CA LYS A 110 -16.82 17.95 -1.22
C LYS A 110 -16.89 18.67 0.13
N ASN A 111 -16.63 17.97 1.22
CA ASN A 111 -16.55 18.54 2.57
C ASN A 111 -15.18 19.17 2.90
N GLY A 112 -14.30 19.35 1.91
CA GLY A 112 -13.01 20.02 2.08
C GLY A 112 -11.89 19.12 2.59
N VAL A 113 -12.11 17.82 2.75
CA VAL A 113 -11.11 16.85 3.20
C VAL A 113 -10.45 16.18 1.98
N PRO A 114 -9.20 16.52 1.63
CA PRO A 114 -8.51 15.90 0.52
C PRO A 114 -8.25 14.41 0.79
N VAL A 115 -8.38 13.59 -0.27
CA VAL A 115 -8.18 12.15 -0.20
C VAL A 115 -7.05 11.74 -1.12
N ALA A 116 -6.08 11.00 -0.58
CA ALA A 116 -5.07 10.24 -1.30
C ALA A 116 -5.44 8.75 -1.31
N THR A 117 -5.15 8.04 -2.38
CA THR A 117 -5.21 6.57 -2.38
C THR A 117 -3.82 5.98 -2.41
N PHE A 118 -3.66 4.75 -1.93
CA PHE A 118 -2.42 3.98 -2.00
C PHE A 118 -2.73 2.51 -2.28
N ASP A 119 -1.76 1.75 -2.80
CA ASP A 119 -1.92 0.33 -3.16
C ASP A 119 -3.07 0.11 -4.17
N SER A 120 -4.30 0.19 -3.72
CA SER A 120 -5.50 0.01 -4.55
C SER A 120 -6.28 1.31 -4.69
N ASP A 121 -6.47 1.75 -5.93
CA ASP A 121 -7.01 3.05 -6.30
C ASP A 121 -8.52 3.03 -6.57
N ALA A 122 -9.14 4.21 -6.49
CA ALA A 122 -10.48 4.52 -7.01
C ALA A 122 -10.38 5.61 -8.08
N PRO A 123 -9.97 5.28 -9.32
CA PRO A 123 -9.60 6.25 -10.34
C PRO A 123 -10.75 7.16 -10.81
N SER A 124 -12.01 6.73 -10.65
CA SER A 124 -13.20 7.52 -10.95
C SER A 124 -13.57 8.52 -9.85
N SER A 125 -12.87 8.48 -8.70
CA SER A 125 -13.13 9.40 -7.59
C SER A 125 -12.38 10.73 -7.74
N LYS A 126 -12.72 11.69 -6.87
CA LYS A 126 -12.07 13.00 -6.77
C LYS A 126 -10.80 12.98 -5.88
N ARG A 127 -10.20 11.83 -5.64
CA ARG A 127 -8.91 11.76 -4.94
C ARG A 127 -7.88 12.60 -5.68
N PHE A 128 -6.97 13.28 -4.98
CA PHE A 128 -6.01 14.18 -5.63
C PHE A 128 -4.70 13.48 -6.04
N VAL A 129 -4.38 12.32 -5.44
CA VAL A 129 -3.19 11.52 -5.76
C VAL A 129 -3.42 10.06 -5.42
N THR A 130 -2.76 9.16 -6.14
CA THR A 130 -2.57 7.76 -5.78
C THR A 130 -1.08 7.43 -5.72
N PHE A 131 -0.65 6.64 -4.71
CA PHE A 131 0.70 6.12 -4.60
C PHE A 131 0.70 4.59 -4.60
N GLY A 132 1.48 3.99 -5.48
CA GLY A 132 1.57 2.54 -5.58
C GLY A 132 2.38 2.10 -6.78
N VAL A 133 2.13 0.88 -7.26
CA VAL A 133 2.77 0.33 -8.45
C VAL A 133 1.88 0.49 -9.68
N ASP A 134 2.46 0.45 -10.88
CA ASP A 134 1.69 0.20 -12.10
C ASP A 134 1.30 -1.28 -12.11
N ASP A 135 0.06 -1.57 -11.74
CA ASP A 135 -0.41 -2.96 -11.55
C ASP A 135 -0.37 -3.80 -12.83
N VAL A 136 -0.56 -3.19 -14.00
CA VAL A 136 -0.43 -3.94 -15.27
C VAL A 136 1.02 -4.34 -15.48
N LYS A 137 1.95 -3.40 -15.30
CA LYS A 137 3.40 -3.69 -15.39
C LYS A 137 3.86 -4.65 -14.29
N CYS A 138 3.28 -4.55 -13.10
CA CYS A 138 3.53 -5.50 -12.01
C CYS A 138 3.20 -6.94 -12.45
N GLY A 139 2.00 -7.17 -12.98
CA GLY A 139 1.61 -8.48 -13.51
C GLY A 139 2.45 -8.92 -14.71
N GLU A 140 2.81 -8.00 -15.61
CA GLU A 140 3.71 -8.29 -16.72
C GLU A 140 5.09 -8.73 -16.20
N GLN A 141 5.64 -8.05 -15.20
CA GLN A 141 6.94 -8.41 -14.61
C GLN A 141 6.89 -9.78 -13.91
N VAL A 142 5.83 -10.10 -13.17
CA VAL A 142 5.64 -11.44 -12.58
C VAL A 142 5.73 -12.52 -13.64
N MET A 143 5.03 -12.35 -14.76
CA MET A 143 5.00 -13.37 -15.82
C MET A 143 6.28 -13.39 -16.64
N ASP A 144 6.87 -12.24 -16.92
CA ASP A 144 8.13 -12.17 -17.66
C ASP A 144 9.27 -12.88 -16.91
N GLU A 145 9.36 -12.68 -15.60
CA GLU A 145 10.36 -13.37 -14.77
C GLU A 145 10.04 -14.87 -14.61
N LEU A 146 8.77 -15.22 -14.38
CA LEU A 146 8.36 -16.62 -14.29
C LEU A 146 8.63 -17.36 -15.61
N GLY A 147 8.29 -16.74 -16.73
CA GLY A 147 8.52 -17.32 -18.06
C GLY A 147 10.01 -17.60 -18.35
N LYS A 148 10.91 -16.69 -17.95
CA LYS A 148 12.37 -16.90 -18.02
C LYS A 148 12.81 -18.07 -17.12
N ILE A 149 12.33 -18.12 -15.87
CA ILE A 149 12.66 -19.16 -14.87
C ILE A 149 12.17 -20.55 -15.34
N MET A 150 11.09 -20.58 -16.12
CA MET A 150 10.50 -21.80 -16.68
C MET A 150 11.06 -22.17 -18.08
N ASP A 151 12.07 -21.49 -18.58
CA ASP A 151 12.60 -21.66 -19.93
C ASP A 151 11.50 -21.57 -21.03
N GLY A 152 10.50 -20.76 -20.80
CA GLY A 152 9.40 -20.48 -21.70
C GLY A 152 8.40 -21.62 -21.90
N LYS A 153 8.35 -22.64 -21.04
CA LYS A 153 7.50 -23.83 -21.20
C LYS A 153 6.84 -24.24 -19.89
N GLY A 154 5.62 -24.78 -20.01
CA GLY A 154 4.90 -25.39 -18.88
C GLY A 154 3.49 -24.86 -18.69
N VAL A 155 2.88 -25.25 -17.58
CA VAL A 155 1.50 -24.89 -17.20
C VAL A 155 1.59 -23.97 -15.99
N VAL A 156 1.02 -22.75 -16.10
CA VAL A 156 1.05 -21.71 -15.06
C VAL A 156 -0.34 -21.48 -14.51
N ALA A 157 -0.45 -21.48 -13.18
CA ALA A 157 -1.59 -20.99 -12.46
C ALA A 157 -1.37 -19.55 -11.98
N ILE A 158 -2.41 -18.71 -12.00
CA ILE A 158 -2.38 -17.36 -11.46
C ILE A 158 -3.10 -17.39 -10.11
N LEU A 159 -2.41 -17.04 -9.02
CA LEU A 159 -3.06 -16.81 -7.73
C LEU A 159 -3.43 -15.34 -7.62
N ALA A 160 -4.72 -15.07 -7.41
CA ALA A 160 -5.26 -13.74 -7.28
C ALA A 160 -6.18 -13.66 -6.05
N GLY A 161 -6.08 -12.61 -5.27
CA GLY A 161 -6.90 -12.40 -4.08
C GLY A 161 -8.36 -12.09 -4.41
N ASN A 162 -8.88 -10.97 -3.90
CA ASN A 162 -10.24 -10.54 -4.15
C ASN A 162 -10.45 -10.15 -5.62
N GLN A 163 -11.40 -10.83 -6.28
CA GLN A 163 -11.71 -10.57 -7.69
C GLN A 163 -12.27 -9.17 -7.97
N ASN A 164 -12.77 -8.47 -6.94
CA ASN A 164 -13.32 -7.11 -7.07
C ASN A 164 -12.27 -6.01 -6.84
N ALA A 165 -11.06 -6.38 -6.38
CA ALA A 165 -9.99 -5.43 -6.14
C ALA A 165 -9.36 -4.94 -7.46
N PRO A 166 -9.42 -3.62 -7.77
CA PRO A 166 -8.99 -3.08 -9.08
C PRO A 166 -7.52 -3.31 -9.39
N ASN A 167 -6.65 -3.21 -8.38
CA ASN A 167 -5.21 -3.48 -8.53
C ASN A 167 -4.98 -4.94 -8.97
N LEU A 168 -5.66 -5.90 -8.34
CA LEU A 168 -5.48 -7.32 -8.63
C LEU A 168 -5.98 -7.67 -10.02
N GLN A 169 -7.11 -7.11 -10.46
CA GLN A 169 -7.60 -7.29 -11.83
C GLN A 169 -6.60 -6.76 -12.87
N ARG A 170 -5.96 -5.62 -12.61
CA ARG A 170 -4.93 -5.08 -13.48
C ARG A 170 -3.67 -5.97 -13.49
N ARG A 171 -3.26 -6.53 -12.35
CA ARG A 171 -2.13 -7.49 -12.28
C ARG A 171 -2.43 -8.77 -13.06
N VAL A 172 -3.63 -9.36 -12.93
CA VAL A 172 -4.07 -10.51 -13.75
C VAL A 172 -3.98 -10.18 -15.25
N LYS A 173 -4.48 -9.00 -15.65
CA LYS A 173 -4.35 -8.53 -17.04
C LYS A 173 -2.89 -8.49 -17.49
N GLY A 174 -1.99 -7.97 -16.65
CA GLY A 174 -0.56 -7.92 -16.93
C GLY A 174 0.04 -9.30 -17.15
N VAL A 175 -0.24 -10.26 -16.23
CA VAL A 175 0.22 -11.66 -16.40
C VAL A 175 -0.23 -12.23 -17.72
N ARG A 176 -1.52 -12.08 -18.09
CA ARG A 176 -2.05 -12.57 -19.37
C ARG A 176 -1.43 -11.88 -20.59
N ASN A 177 -1.09 -10.60 -20.49
CA ASN A 177 -0.41 -9.86 -21.56
C ASN A 177 0.99 -10.44 -21.81
N ALA A 178 1.79 -10.58 -20.74
CA ALA A 178 3.17 -11.05 -20.83
C ALA A 178 3.27 -12.53 -21.20
N ALA A 179 2.30 -13.36 -20.81
CA ALA A 179 2.26 -14.79 -21.19
C ALA A 179 2.27 -15.00 -22.72
N LYS A 180 1.76 -14.06 -23.50
CA LYS A 180 1.78 -14.11 -24.97
C LYS A 180 3.21 -14.13 -25.56
N LYS A 181 4.21 -13.70 -24.82
CA LYS A 181 5.63 -13.73 -25.20
C LYS A 181 6.21 -15.16 -25.11
N PHE A 182 5.54 -16.06 -24.42
CA PHE A 182 5.99 -17.43 -24.15
C PHE A 182 5.00 -18.45 -24.71
N PRO A 183 5.05 -18.76 -26.02
CA PRO A 183 4.08 -19.65 -26.67
C PRO A 183 4.09 -21.09 -26.13
N GLY A 184 5.15 -21.50 -25.44
CA GLY A 184 5.24 -22.80 -24.77
C GLY A 184 4.63 -22.81 -23.35
N ILE A 185 4.14 -21.68 -22.86
CA ILE A 185 3.46 -21.58 -21.55
C ILE A 185 1.95 -21.52 -21.76
N THR A 186 1.23 -22.38 -21.06
CA THR A 186 -0.24 -22.36 -20.99
C THR A 186 -0.68 -21.83 -19.64
N ILE A 187 -1.52 -20.78 -19.62
CA ILE A 187 -2.19 -20.36 -18.39
C ILE A 187 -3.36 -21.31 -18.12
N ARG A 188 -3.30 -22.05 -16.99
CA ARG A 188 -4.34 -22.99 -16.60
C ARG A 188 -5.63 -22.27 -16.24
N ASP A 189 -5.54 -21.36 -15.24
CA ASP A 189 -6.66 -20.49 -14.83
C ASP A 189 -6.17 -19.42 -13.85
N VAL A 190 -7.13 -18.55 -13.42
CA VAL A 190 -6.98 -17.60 -12.34
C VAL A 190 -7.76 -18.08 -11.13
N TYR A 191 -7.07 -18.23 -10.00
CA TYR A 191 -7.64 -18.76 -8.76
C TYR A 191 -7.79 -17.65 -7.73
N TYR A 192 -9.03 -17.29 -7.44
CA TYR A 192 -9.37 -16.26 -6.46
C TYR A 192 -9.58 -16.87 -5.08
N HIS A 193 -9.32 -16.07 -4.04
CA HIS A 193 -9.51 -16.44 -2.64
C HIS A 193 -9.76 -15.17 -1.80
N LYS A 194 -10.18 -15.36 -0.55
CA LYS A 194 -10.13 -14.26 0.43
C LYS A 194 -8.67 -13.91 0.72
N GLU A 195 -8.39 -12.61 0.90
CA GLU A 195 -7.02 -12.13 1.13
C GLU A 195 -6.51 -12.44 2.55
N THR A 196 -6.68 -13.70 2.98
CA THR A 196 -6.11 -14.25 4.22
C THR A 196 -5.04 -15.29 3.89
N PRO A 197 -3.99 -15.44 4.73
CA PRO A 197 -2.96 -16.45 4.51
C PRO A 197 -3.52 -17.87 4.42
N GLN A 198 -4.48 -18.20 5.27
CA GLN A 198 -5.07 -19.54 5.39
C GLN A 198 -5.90 -19.90 4.15
N ASP A 199 -6.79 -18.99 3.71
CA ASP A 199 -7.61 -19.21 2.50
C ASP A 199 -6.73 -19.31 1.24
N ALA A 200 -5.68 -18.50 1.17
CA ALA A 200 -4.72 -18.54 0.07
C ALA A 200 -3.93 -19.85 0.03
N ALA A 201 -3.38 -20.29 1.17
CA ALA A 201 -2.64 -21.56 1.27
C ALA A 201 -3.53 -22.76 0.92
N ALA A 202 -4.76 -22.80 1.47
CA ALA A 202 -5.74 -23.84 1.14
C ALA A 202 -6.11 -23.85 -0.35
N LYS A 203 -6.23 -22.65 -0.98
CA LYS A 203 -6.49 -22.53 -2.41
C LYS A 203 -5.33 -23.12 -3.24
N VAL A 204 -4.09 -22.79 -2.91
CA VAL A 204 -2.91 -23.32 -3.61
C VAL A 204 -2.86 -24.85 -3.49
N GLU A 205 -3.04 -25.40 -2.29
CA GLU A 205 -3.04 -26.84 -2.06
C GLU A 205 -4.16 -27.54 -2.86
N GLN A 206 -5.39 -27.04 -2.78
CA GLN A 206 -6.54 -27.58 -3.54
C GLN A 206 -6.27 -27.58 -5.05
N VAL A 207 -5.71 -26.49 -5.58
CA VAL A 207 -5.44 -26.37 -7.02
C VAL A 207 -4.35 -27.34 -7.46
N MET A 208 -3.26 -27.48 -6.69
CA MET A 208 -2.18 -28.42 -7.00
C MET A 208 -2.64 -29.88 -6.97
N GLN A 209 -3.52 -30.25 -6.01
CA GLN A 209 -4.09 -31.60 -5.95
C GLN A 209 -4.99 -31.91 -7.17
N ALA A 210 -5.75 -30.90 -7.62
CA ALA A 210 -6.66 -31.07 -8.76
C ALA A 210 -5.98 -30.95 -10.13
N ASN A 211 -4.78 -30.35 -10.21
CA ASN A 211 -4.10 -30.04 -11.47
C ASN A 211 -2.58 -30.33 -11.35
N PRO A 212 -2.19 -31.60 -11.29
CA PRO A 212 -0.79 -32.00 -11.12
C PRO A 212 0.12 -31.59 -12.27
N GLU A 213 -0.44 -31.17 -13.40
CA GLU A 213 0.29 -30.64 -14.56
C GLU A 213 0.84 -29.22 -14.35
N ILE A 214 0.42 -28.50 -13.29
CA ILE A 214 0.91 -27.15 -13.00
C ILE A 214 2.37 -27.22 -12.58
N THR A 215 3.22 -26.52 -13.35
CA THR A 215 4.66 -26.42 -13.12
C THR A 215 5.10 -25.01 -12.73
N GLY A 216 4.19 -24.04 -12.72
CA GLY A 216 4.49 -22.66 -12.35
C GLY A 216 3.33 -21.93 -11.67
N TRP A 217 3.67 -21.03 -10.74
CA TRP A 217 2.74 -20.11 -10.10
C TRP A 217 3.13 -18.65 -10.33
N ALA A 218 2.22 -17.90 -10.90
CA ALA A 218 2.26 -16.43 -10.94
C ALA A 218 1.39 -15.91 -9.77
N MET A 219 2.00 -15.62 -8.63
CA MET A 219 1.30 -15.09 -7.46
C MET A 219 1.32 -13.58 -7.49
N ILE A 220 0.17 -12.95 -7.74
CA ILE A 220 0.07 -11.48 -7.86
C ILE A 220 -0.07 -10.77 -6.51
N GLY A 221 0.16 -11.49 -5.43
CA GLY A 221 0.27 -11.09 -4.04
C GLY A 221 0.73 -12.27 -3.19
N GLY A 222 1.40 -12.01 -2.09
CA GLY A 222 2.11 -13.00 -1.29
C GLY A 222 1.32 -13.76 -0.24
N TRP A 223 0.00 -13.66 -0.23
CA TRP A 223 -0.86 -14.15 0.87
C TRP A 223 -0.54 -15.57 1.39
N PRO A 224 -0.34 -16.62 0.56
CA PRO A 224 -0.05 -17.94 1.09
C PRO A 224 1.32 -18.01 1.77
N LEU A 225 2.25 -17.13 1.37
CA LEU A 225 3.62 -17.07 1.89
C LEU A 225 3.72 -16.31 3.23
N PHE A 226 2.62 -15.75 3.73
CA PHE A 226 2.56 -15.09 5.05
C PHE A 226 2.42 -16.10 6.20
N THR A 227 2.28 -17.38 5.89
CA THR A 227 2.27 -18.47 6.85
C THR A 227 3.28 -19.55 6.47
N ASP A 228 3.75 -20.30 7.45
CA ASP A 228 4.73 -21.36 7.24
C ASP A 228 4.11 -22.57 6.52
N HIS A 229 4.92 -23.28 5.75
CA HIS A 229 4.57 -24.54 5.10
C HIS A 229 3.35 -24.50 4.15
N ALA A 230 3.05 -23.35 3.55
CA ALA A 230 1.92 -23.24 2.61
C ALA A 230 2.17 -23.96 1.29
N LEU A 231 3.41 -24.07 0.84
CA LEU A 231 3.79 -24.73 -0.40
C LEU A 231 4.23 -26.16 -0.11
N LYS A 232 3.47 -27.15 -0.65
CA LYS A 232 3.63 -28.58 -0.35
C LYS A 232 4.49 -29.37 -1.34
N TRP A 233 5.03 -28.70 -2.35
CA TRP A 233 5.94 -29.32 -3.32
C TRP A 233 7.40 -29.23 -2.88
N GLU A 234 8.25 -30.09 -3.43
CA GLU A 234 9.69 -30.03 -3.19
C GLU A 234 10.30 -28.76 -3.81
N PRO A 235 11.25 -28.10 -3.12
CA PRO A 235 11.89 -26.89 -3.61
C PRO A 235 12.39 -27.01 -5.05
N GLY A 236 11.99 -26.08 -5.89
CA GLY A 236 12.41 -26.00 -7.29
C GLY A 236 11.67 -26.90 -8.28
N THR A 237 10.80 -27.82 -7.83
CA THR A 237 9.99 -28.66 -8.73
C THR A 237 8.87 -27.88 -9.39
N VAL A 238 8.25 -26.95 -8.66
CA VAL A 238 7.30 -25.95 -9.20
C VAL A 238 7.96 -24.59 -9.11
N LYS A 239 7.93 -23.83 -10.20
CA LYS A 239 8.50 -22.47 -10.24
C LYS A 239 7.49 -21.46 -9.72
N CYS A 240 7.93 -20.52 -8.91
CA CYS A 240 7.06 -19.53 -8.31
C CYS A 240 7.70 -18.14 -8.32
N VAL A 241 6.97 -17.17 -8.82
CA VAL A 241 7.24 -15.74 -8.66
C VAL A 241 6.07 -15.11 -7.93
N SER A 242 6.35 -14.36 -6.86
CA SER A 242 5.33 -13.72 -6.05
C SER A 242 5.55 -12.21 -5.94
N VAL A 243 4.48 -11.48 -5.85
CA VAL A 243 4.50 -10.07 -5.42
C VAL A 243 4.58 -10.05 -3.89
N ASP A 244 5.17 -9.01 -3.35
CA ASP A 244 5.55 -8.78 -1.96
C ASP A 244 6.86 -9.48 -1.55
N ALA A 245 7.38 -9.15 -0.37
CA ALA A 245 8.58 -9.75 0.20
C ALA A 245 8.63 -9.51 1.72
N LEU A 246 7.58 -9.93 2.42
CA LEU A 246 7.50 -9.85 3.87
C LEU A 246 8.47 -10.85 4.52
N PRO A 247 8.80 -10.71 5.82
CA PRO A 247 9.74 -11.59 6.51
C PRO A 247 9.45 -13.09 6.32
N ALA A 248 8.18 -13.51 6.39
CA ALA A 248 7.79 -14.91 6.18
C ALA A 248 8.08 -15.39 4.74
N GLU A 249 7.86 -14.54 3.74
CA GLU A 249 8.10 -14.87 2.33
C GLU A 249 9.57 -15.09 2.03
N LEU A 250 10.47 -14.36 2.73
CA LEU A 250 11.92 -14.51 2.56
C LEU A 250 12.40 -15.93 2.91
N ALA A 251 11.69 -16.64 3.79
CA ALA A 251 11.98 -18.04 4.11
C ALA A 251 11.75 -18.96 2.91
N TYR A 252 10.68 -18.75 2.14
CA TYR A 252 10.40 -19.52 0.92
C TYR A 252 11.41 -19.25 -0.19
N LEU A 253 11.91 -18.03 -0.27
CA LEU A 253 13.00 -17.67 -1.19
C LEU A 253 14.32 -18.38 -0.79
N ARG A 254 14.66 -18.38 0.50
CA ARG A 254 15.86 -19.08 1.03
C ARG A 254 15.78 -20.58 0.79
N SER A 255 14.64 -21.19 1.04
CA SER A 255 14.42 -22.63 0.85
C SER A 255 14.37 -23.03 -0.65
N GLY A 256 14.06 -22.09 -1.55
CA GLY A 256 13.96 -22.35 -2.99
C GLY A 256 12.58 -22.79 -3.47
N HIS A 257 11.56 -22.71 -2.64
CA HIS A 257 10.16 -22.88 -3.05
C HIS A 257 9.69 -21.74 -3.95
N VAL A 258 10.21 -20.54 -3.71
CA VAL A 258 9.99 -19.34 -4.52
C VAL A 258 11.32 -18.91 -5.13
N GLN A 259 11.34 -18.57 -6.41
CA GLN A 259 12.56 -18.19 -7.13
C GLN A 259 12.80 -16.68 -7.12
N LEU A 260 11.73 -15.89 -7.08
CA LEU A 260 11.79 -14.44 -7.08
C LEU A 260 10.60 -13.86 -6.32
N LEU A 261 10.86 -12.84 -5.51
CA LEU A 261 9.86 -11.96 -4.93
C LEU A 261 9.99 -10.58 -5.56
N LEU A 262 8.86 -9.98 -5.91
CA LEU A 262 8.77 -8.62 -6.43
C LEU A 262 8.18 -7.72 -5.34
N ALA A 263 9.06 -7.15 -4.51
CA ALA A 263 8.67 -6.39 -3.35
C ALA A 263 8.03 -5.06 -3.72
N GLN A 264 6.85 -4.81 -3.19
CA GLN A 264 6.23 -3.49 -3.16
C GLN A 264 6.83 -2.66 -2.02
N GLN A 265 6.85 -1.35 -2.19
CA GLN A 265 7.35 -0.44 -1.15
C GLN A 265 6.25 -0.13 -0.12
N VAL A 266 5.82 -1.18 0.60
CA VAL A 266 4.65 -1.15 1.49
C VAL A 266 4.76 -0.14 2.64
N TYR A 267 5.95 0.10 3.16
CA TYR A 267 6.21 1.16 4.14
C TYR A 267 5.95 2.55 3.53
N GLU A 268 6.40 2.75 2.29
CA GLU A 268 6.21 4.02 1.57
C GLU A 268 4.73 4.32 1.26
N TRP A 269 3.85 3.32 1.23
CA TRP A 269 2.41 3.55 1.05
C TRP A 269 1.86 4.53 2.10
N GLY A 270 2.19 4.31 3.36
CA GLY A 270 1.78 5.21 4.42
C GLY A 270 2.60 6.49 4.49
N TYR A 271 3.94 6.37 4.33
CA TYR A 271 4.85 7.52 4.40
C TYR A 271 4.51 8.55 3.31
N ARG A 272 4.50 8.12 2.04
CA ARG A 272 4.25 9.00 0.89
C ARG A 272 2.82 9.55 0.87
N SER A 273 1.83 8.75 1.23
CA SER A 273 0.44 9.25 1.33
C SER A 273 0.30 10.35 2.38
N THR A 274 0.94 10.17 3.55
CA THR A 274 0.98 11.20 4.60
C THR A 274 1.73 12.45 4.12
N GLU A 275 2.87 12.28 3.45
CA GLU A 275 3.65 13.38 2.88
C GLU A 275 2.84 14.16 1.83
N HIS A 276 2.17 13.49 0.90
CA HIS A 276 1.31 14.14 -0.10
C HIS A 276 0.18 14.95 0.57
N LEU A 277 -0.46 14.36 1.59
CA LEU A 277 -1.52 15.07 2.34
C LEU A 277 -0.98 16.30 3.06
N ILE A 278 0.15 16.21 3.75
CA ILE A 278 0.76 17.36 4.43
C ILE A 278 1.22 18.42 3.42
N ASN A 279 1.82 18.02 2.31
CA ASN A 279 2.15 18.95 1.23
C ASN A 279 0.92 19.72 0.73
N LYS A 280 -0.21 19.02 0.54
CA LYS A 280 -1.49 19.60 0.10
C LYS A 280 -2.08 20.55 1.14
N ILE A 281 -2.22 20.11 2.40
CA ILE A 281 -2.98 20.85 3.42
C ILE A 281 -2.16 21.93 4.12
N HIS A 282 -0.86 21.69 4.34
CA HIS A 282 0.03 22.62 5.03
C HIS A 282 0.80 23.54 4.08
N LEU A 283 1.46 22.96 3.06
CA LEU A 283 2.28 23.73 2.11
C LEU A 283 1.48 24.28 0.92
N LYS A 284 0.21 23.87 0.75
CA LYS A 284 -0.65 24.23 -0.41
C LYS A 284 -0.02 23.82 -1.74
N LYS A 285 0.72 22.71 -1.76
CA LYS A 285 1.43 22.18 -2.91
C LYS A 285 0.77 20.89 -3.41
N ASP A 286 0.35 20.89 -4.67
CA ASP A 286 -0.13 19.70 -5.35
C ASP A 286 1.03 18.79 -5.81
N PRO A 287 0.78 17.47 -5.95
CA PRO A 287 1.76 16.55 -6.50
C PRO A 287 2.03 16.88 -7.99
N ALA A 288 3.22 16.52 -8.48
CA ALA A 288 3.59 16.69 -9.88
C ALA A 288 2.72 15.83 -10.83
N SER A 289 2.20 14.72 -10.34
CA SER A 289 1.28 13.84 -11.05
C SER A 289 0.20 13.33 -10.09
N VAL A 290 -0.99 13.09 -10.62
CA VAL A 290 -2.08 12.42 -9.88
C VAL A 290 -1.74 10.94 -9.61
N ILE A 291 -0.84 10.35 -10.39
CA ILE A 291 -0.35 8.98 -10.23
C ILE A 291 1.14 9.05 -9.89
N ASP A 292 1.48 8.68 -8.66
CA ASP A 292 2.85 8.57 -8.16
C ASP A 292 3.21 7.08 -8.08
N VAL A 293 4.04 6.63 -9.03
CA VAL A 293 4.35 5.21 -9.22
C VAL A 293 5.70 4.88 -8.61
N SER A 294 5.71 3.88 -7.72
CA SER A 294 6.95 3.27 -7.21
C SER A 294 7.34 2.03 -8.02
N PRO A 295 8.63 1.77 -8.23
CA PRO A 295 9.09 0.54 -8.85
C PRO A 295 8.96 -0.65 -7.88
N LEU A 296 8.79 -1.85 -8.44
CA LEU A 296 8.99 -3.10 -7.70
C LEU A 296 10.49 -3.35 -7.49
N ILE A 297 10.83 -3.91 -6.34
CA ILE A 297 12.21 -4.28 -5.99
C ILE A 297 12.35 -5.81 -6.12
N PRO A 298 13.13 -6.32 -7.10
CA PRO A 298 13.38 -7.73 -7.20
C PRO A 298 14.22 -8.25 -6.03
N VAL A 299 13.70 -9.26 -5.32
CA VAL A 299 14.37 -9.92 -4.21
C VAL A 299 14.64 -11.38 -4.60
N THR A 300 15.92 -11.73 -4.63
CA THR A 300 16.44 -13.05 -4.99
C THR A 300 17.28 -13.62 -3.86
N LYS A 301 17.74 -14.87 -3.98
CA LYS A 301 18.69 -15.44 -3.00
C LYS A 301 19.97 -14.61 -2.84
N ALA A 302 20.37 -13.86 -3.87
CA ALA A 302 21.60 -13.05 -3.82
C ALA A 302 21.50 -11.81 -2.94
N ASN A 303 20.29 -11.22 -2.80
CA ASN A 303 20.08 -9.97 -2.06
C ASN A 303 19.10 -10.08 -0.89
N VAL A 304 18.56 -11.26 -0.60
CA VAL A 304 17.53 -11.48 0.44
C VAL A 304 17.99 -11.00 1.83
N GLU A 305 19.24 -11.20 2.20
CA GLU A 305 19.75 -10.81 3.53
C GLU A 305 19.91 -9.28 3.64
N ALA A 306 20.30 -8.61 2.57
CA ALA A 306 20.35 -7.15 2.53
C ALA A 306 18.93 -6.56 2.57
N PHE A 307 18.00 -7.15 1.84
CA PHE A 307 16.60 -6.71 1.84
C PHE A 307 15.91 -6.93 3.20
N ALA A 308 16.18 -8.06 3.86
CA ALA A 308 15.59 -8.41 5.15
C ALA A 308 15.81 -7.34 6.24
N LYS A 309 16.96 -6.63 6.20
CA LYS A 309 17.28 -5.55 7.15
C LYS A 309 16.28 -4.39 7.15
N ASN A 310 15.60 -4.16 6.02
CA ASN A 310 14.60 -3.11 5.95
C ASN A 310 13.42 -3.36 6.93
N TRP A 311 13.11 -4.63 7.19
CA TRP A 311 12.01 -5.03 8.07
C TRP A 311 12.26 -4.70 9.54
N GLU A 312 13.52 -4.47 9.96
CA GLU A 312 13.85 -3.96 11.30
C GLU A 312 13.23 -2.57 11.55
N LYS A 313 13.09 -1.77 10.47
CA LYS A 313 12.45 -0.45 10.51
C LYS A 313 10.94 -0.54 10.26
N TRP A 314 10.51 -1.41 9.35
CA TRP A 314 9.14 -1.38 8.80
C TRP A 314 8.09 -2.12 9.63
N LEU A 315 8.52 -2.96 10.57
CA LEU A 315 7.59 -3.64 11.48
C LEU A 315 7.26 -2.78 12.71
N PRO A 316 6.01 -2.89 13.25
CA PRO A 316 5.67 -2.30 14.53
C PRO A 316 6.62 -2.80 15.62
N LYS A 317 7.14 -1.90 16.44
CA LYS A 317 7.96 -2.22 17.59
C LYS A 317 7.11 -2.45 18.81
#